data_868bee1c0a704b1cfec935ef43cf04fd
#
_entry.id   868bee1c0a704b1cfec935ef43cf04fd
#
_cell.length_a   1.000
_cell.length_b   1.000
_cell.length_c   1.000
_cell.angle_alpha   90.00
_cell.angle_beta   90.00
_cell.angle_gamma   90.00
#
_symmetry.space_group_name_H-M   'P 1'
#
loop_
_entity.id
_entity.type
_entity.pdbx_description
1 polymer ?
#
loop_
_entity_poly.entity_id
_entity_poly.type
_entity_poly.pdbx_seq_one_letter_code
_entity_poly.pdbx_strand_id
1 'polypeptide(L)'
;VIPTLHINHTLSYLDEENHDKDEYLYYMGDGITKTYEGRIKSALNASAAVVKTRKQLDSAFVSLVKNLQDNKVKLLAGSDCGAFNSYVYPGISLHQELKALVKAGLSPLQALQTSALNGAKFLKKENIGSIKENYKADLVILNANPLENIDETKNINLVIKNGKVFKSLEQLKTTP
;
A
#
# COMPACT_ATOMS: atom_id res chain seq x y z
N VAL A 1 -6.68 -8.58 -11.00
CA VAL A 1 -6.61 -8.96 -9.58
C VAL A 1 -5.98 -7.84 -8.78
N ILE A 2 -6.49 -7.57 -7.59
CA ILE A 2 -5.90 -6.65 -6.59
C ILE A 2 -5.54 -7.53 -5.40
N PRO A 3 -4.25 -7.85 -5.18
CA PRO A 3 -3.85 -8.85 -4.16
C PRO A 3 -4.03 -8.37 -2.73
N THR A 4 -3.82 -7.08 -2.47
CA THR A 4 -3.89 -6.47 -1.13
C THR A 4 -3.08 -7.26 -0.07
N LEU A 5 -1.83 -7.58 -0.42
CA LEU A 5 -0.96 -8.41 0.42
C LEU A 5 -0.63 -7.75 1.77
N HIS A 6 -0.43 -6.43 1.75
CA HIS A 6 -0.07 -5.71 2.97
C HIS A 6 -1.14 -5.82 4.05
N ILE A 7 -2.42 -5.57 3.70
CA ILE A 7 -3.50 -5.68 4.69
C ILE A 7 -3.68 -7.12 5.16
N ASN A 8 -3.59 -8.10 4.24
CA ASN A 8 -3.71 -9.50 4.63
C ASN A 8 -2.62 -9.89 5.65
N HIS A 9 -1.38 -9.43 5.43
CA HIS A 9 -0.27 -9.62 6.36
C HIS A 9 -0.57 -8.94 7.71
N THR A 10 -0.88 -7.65 7.71
CA THR A 10 -1.18 -6.89 8.93
C THR A 10 -2.27 -7.57 9.77
N LEU A 11 -3.39 -7.98 9.14
CA LEU A 11 -4.47 -8.65 9.85
C LEU A 11 -4.12 -10.07 10.32
N SER A 12 -3.18 -10.74 9.65
CA SER A 12 -2.75 -12.09 10.01
C SER A 12 -1.82 -12.12 11.23
N TYR A 13 -1.15 -11.00 11.53
CA TYR A 13 -0.14 -10.88 12.58
C TYR A 13 -0.51 -9.86 13.68
N LEU A 14 -1.75 -9.40 13.74
CA LEU A 14 -2.22 -8.46 14.76
C LEU A 14 -2.05 -8.95 16.20
N ASP A 15 -1.89 -10.24 16.41
CA ASP A 15 -1.61 -10.85 17.71
C ASP A 15 -0.13 -10.80 18.10
N GLU A 16 0.76 -10.45 17.19
CA GLU A 16 2.22 -10.39 17.40
C GLU A 16 2.80 -8.99 17.24
N GLU A 17 2.16 -8.11 16.46
CA GLU A 17 2.65 -6.78 16.14
C GLU A 17 2.03 -5.73 17.07
N ASN A 18 2.85 -4.78 17.53
CA ASN A 18 2.37 -3.66 18.34
C ASN A 18 2.28 -2.40 17.47
N HIS A 19 1.08 -1.89 17.34
CA HIS A 19 0.73 -0.70 16.54
C HIS A 19 0.48 0.55 17.38
N ASP A 20 0.64 0.52 18.72
CA ASP A 20 0.30 1.64 19.61
C ASP A 20 1.12 2.91 19.33
N LYS A 21 2.28 2.74 18.67
CA LYS A 21 3.19 3.82 18.32
C LYS A 21 3.21 4.18 16.85
N ASP A 22 2.28 3.66 16.06
CA ASP A 22 2.19 4.01 14.65
C ASP A 22 1.90 5.50 14.51
N GLU A 23 2.82 6.25 13.91
CA GLU A 23 2.72 7.71 13.75
C GLU A 23 1.47 8.15 12.98
N TYR A 24 0.92 7.25 12.15
CA TYR A 24 -0.26 7.52 11.33
C TYR A 24 -1.58 7.41 12.08
N LEU A 25 -1.60 6.83 13.30
CA LEU A 25 -2.79 6.79 14.16
C LEU A 25 -3.30 8.21 14.47
N TYR A 26 -2.39 9.18 14.58
CA TYR A 26 -2.75 10.58 14.82
C TYR A 26 -3.72 11.14 13.76
N TYR A 27 -3.65 10.64 12.53
CA TYR A 27 -4.53 11.08 11.43
C TYR A 27 -5.86 10.31 11.36
N MET A 28 -6.02 9.29 12.19
CA MET A 28 -7.26 8.51 12.29
C MET A 28 -8.15 9.13 13.38
N GLY A 29 -9.41 9.34 13.08
CA GLY A 29 -10.34 9.82 14.10
C GLY A 29 -10.66 8.76 15.16
N ASP A 30 -11.09 9.20 16.36
CA ASP A 30 -11.37 8.35 17.51
C ASP A 30 -12.32 7.17 17.21
N GLY A 31 -13.28 7.38 16.33
CA GLY A 31 -14.21 6.31 15.92
C GLY A 31 -13.51 5.17 15.19
N ILE A 32 -12.49 5.48 14.37
CA ILE A 32 -11.71 4.49 13.63
C ILE A 32 -10.74 3.78 14.58
N THR A 33 -10.03 4.52 15.44
CA THR A 33 -9.10 3.92 16.42
C THR A 33 -9.77 2.95 17.36
N LYS A 34 -11.00 3.24 17.81
CA LYS A 34 -11.81 2.30 18.59
C LYS A 34 -12.13 1.00 17.85
N THR A 35 -12.33 1.06 16.52
CA THR A 35 -12.53 -0.17 15.73
C THR A 35 -11.25 -1.00 15.68
N TYR A 36 -10.08 -0.35 15.64
CA TYR A 36 -8.78 -1.02 15.67
C TYR A 36 -8.54 -1.76 16.99
N GLU A 37 -8.83 -1.13 18.13
CA GLU A 37 -8.74 -1.76 19.47
C GLU A 37 -9.62 -3.03 19.54
N GLY A 38 -10.84 -2.96 19.03
CA GLY A 38 -11.75 -4.10 18.95
C GLY A 38 -11.18 -5.24 18.10
N ARG A 39 -10.48 -4.92 17.02
CA ARG A 39 -9.84 -5.89 16.13
C ARG A 39 -8.65 -6.57 16.81
N ILE A 40 -7.78 -5.81 17.49
CA ILE A 40 -6.67 -6.37 18.30
C ILE A 40 -7.23 -7.33 19.35
N LYS A 41 -8.23 -6.90 20.12
CA LYS A 41 -8.85 -7.75 21.13
C LYS A 41 -9.37 -9.05 20.54
N SER A 42 -9.98 -8.99 19.38
CA SER A 42 -10.46 -10.18 18.65
C SER A 42 -9.30 -11.07 18.19
N ALA A 43 -8.19 -10.48 17.73
CA ALA A 43 -7.01 -11.22 17.29
C ALA A 43 -6.35 -11.96 18.45
N LEU A 44 -6.18 -11.30 19.59
CA LEU A 44 -5.56 -11.85 20.81
C LEU A 44 -6.41 -12.97 21.42
N ASN A 45 -7.74 -12.94 21.26
CA ASN A 45 -8.64 -13.97 21.75
C ASN A 45 -8.89 -15.11 20.73
N ALA A 46 -8.24 -15.07 19.56
CA ALA A 46 -8.40 -16.10 18.56
C ALA A 46 -7.75 -17.43 18.99
N SER A 47 -8.37 -18.55 18.64
CA SER A 47 -7.77 -19.87 18.91
C SER A 47 -6.48 -20.08 18.09
N ALA A 48 -5.57 -20.89 18.60
CA ALA A 48 -4.32 -21.24 17.91
C ALA A 48 -4.56 -21.79 16.49
N ALA A 49 -5.65 -22.51 16.27
CA ALA A 49 -6.03 -23.02 14.95
C ALA A 49 -6.37 -21.88 13.98
N VAL A 50 -7.12 -20.86 14.44
CA VAL A 50 -7.48 -19.68 13.63
C VAL A 50 -6.22 -18.86 13.30
N VAL A 51 -5.35 -18.62 14.28
CA VAL A 51 -4.08 -17.90 14.07
C VAL A 51 -3.22 -18.64 13.03
N LYS A 52 -3.04 -19.94 13.21
CA LYS A 52 -2.29 -20.77 12.24
C LYS A 52 -2.87 -20.66 10.82
N THR A 53 -4.19 -20.78 10.68
CA THR A 53 -4.84 -20.71 9.37
C THR A 53 -4.64 -19.35 8.71
N ARG A 54 -4.77 -18.23 9.44
CA ARG A 54 -4.51 -16.88 8.91
C ARG A 54 -3.09 -16.74 8.35
N LYS A 55 -2.08 -17.20 9.11
CA LYS A 55 -0.67 -17.14 8.69
C LYS A 55 -0.36 -18.05 7.49
N GLN A 56 -1.01 -19.21 7.41
CA GLN A 56 -0.92 -20.08 6.23
C GLN A 56 -1.54 -19.42 4.99
N LEU A 57 -2.68 -18.76 5.13
CA LEU A 57 -3.31 -18.03 4.02
C LEU A 57 -2.45 -16.86 3.57
N ASP A 58 -1.83 -16.12 4.48
CA ASP A 58 -0.89 -15.04 4.14
C ASP A 58 0.24 -15.56 3.25
N SER A 59 0.90 -16.64 3.67
CA SER A 59 1.95 -17.27 2.88
C SER A 59 1.47 -17.78 1.52
N ALA A 60 0.28 -18.35 1.46
CA ALA A 60 -0.33 -18.81 0.22
C ALA A 60 -0.62 -17.67 -0.76
N PHE A 61 -1.14 -16.55 -0.27
CA PHE A 61 -1.43 -15.38 -1.11
C PHE A 61 -0.15 -14.74 -1.67
N VAL A 62 0.92 -14.64 -0.86
CA VAL A 62 2.23 -14.19 -1.34
C VAL A 62 2.72 -15.09 -2.49
N SER A 63 2.66 -16.41 -2.32
CA SER A 63 3.08 -17.37 -3.34
C SER A 63 2.23 -17.30 -4.62
N LEU A 64 0.95 -16.99 -4.49
CA LEU A 64 0.03 -16.89 -5.62
C LEU A 64 0.36 -15.71 -6.53
N VAL A 65 0.79 -14.57 -5.97
CA VAL A 65 1.04 -13.33 -6.74
C VAL A 65 2.07 -13.54 -7.82
N LYS A 66 3.18 -14.22 -7.52
CA LYS A 66 4.21 -14.53 -8.53
C LYS A 66 3.64 -15.39 -9.65
N ASN A 67 2.88 -16.42 -9.31
CA ASN A 67 2.23 -17.28 -10.31
C ASN A 67 1.26 -16.49 -11.19
N LEU A 68 0.48 -15.58 -10.64
CA LEU A 68 -0.42 -14.72 -11.42
C LEU A 68 0.36 -13.82 -12.38
N GLN A 69 1.46 -13.23 -11.92
CA GLN A 69 2.34 -12.39 -12.74
C GLN A 69 2.97 -13.19 -13.90
N ASP A 70 3.49 -14.38 -13.61
CA ASP A 70 4.13 -15.24 -14.62
C ASP A 70 3.12 -15.70 -15.70
N ASN A 71 1.87 -15.89 -15.30
CA ASN A 71 0.77 -16.21 -16.22
C ASN A 71 0.11 -14.97 -16.82
N LYS A 72 0.76 -13.79 -16.75
CA LYS A 72 0.33 -12.53 -17.38
C LYS A 72 -1.06 -12.04 -16.91
N VAL A 73 -1.49 -12.45 -15.74
CA VAL A 73 -2.69 -11.89 -15.10
C VAL A 73 -2.40 -10.43 -14.70
N LYS A 74 -3.26 -9.52 -15.11
CA LYS A 74 -3.10 -8.10 -14.79
C LYS A 74 -3.31 -7.87 -13.30
N LEU A 75 -2.26 -7.40 -12.62
CA LEU A 75 -2.28 -7.02 -11.22
C LEU A 75 -2.45 -5.51 -11.08
N LEU A 76 -3.19 -5.11 -10.05
CA LEU A 76 -3.34 -3.73 -9.60
C LEU A 76 -2.92 -3.64 -8.14
N ALA A 77 -2.18 -2.62 -7.76
CA ALA A 77 -1.92 -2.35 -6.36
C ALA A 77 -3.14 -1.67 -5.72
N GLY A 78 -3.44 -2.06 -4.50
CA GLY A 78 -4.49 -1.45 -3.68
C GLY A 78 -4.21 -1.72 -2.22
N SER A 79 -4.53 -0.76 -1.36
CA SER A 79 -4.30 -0.88 0.09
C SER A 79 -5.48 -1.51 0.83
N ASP A 80 -6.68 -1.45 0.26
CA ASP A 80 -7.93 -1.84 0.92
C ASP A 80 -8.10 -1.18 2.31
N CYS A 81 -7.57 0.04 2.46
CA CYS A 81 -7.68 0.78 3.72
C CYS A 81 -9.12 1.21 3.98
N GLY A 82 -9.54 1.15 5.25
CA GLY A 82 -10.89 1.52 5.67
C GLY A 82 -11.12 1.25 7.15
N ALA A 83 -12.29 1.61 7.68
CA ALA A 83 -12.59 1.56 9.10
C ALA A 83 -12.43 0.18 9.76
N PHE A 84 -12.66 -0.89 9.00
CA PHE A 84 -12.53 -2.27 9.50
C PHE A 84 -11.16 -2.89 9.24
N ASN A 85 -10.34 -2.26 8.41
CA ASN A 85 -9.03 -2.73 8.01
C ASN A 85 -7.96 -2.04 8.85
N SER A 86 -7.81 -2.54 10.07
CA SER A 86 -7.01 -1.93 11.12
C SER A 86 -5.54 -1.79 10.73
N TYR A 87 -4.97 -0.63 11.06
CA TYR A 87 -3.55 -0.29 10.84
C TYR A 87 -3.11 -0.26 9.37
N VAL A 88 -4.07 -0.14 8.46
CA VAL A 88 -3.84 0.11 7.05
C VAL A 88 -4.25 1.54 6.74
N TYR A 89 -3.27 2.40 6.56
CA TYR A 89 -3.45 3.84 6.51
C TYR A 89 -3.57 4.37 5.08
N PRO A 90 -4.52 5.28 4.79
CA PRO A 90 -4.65 5.89 3.47
C PRO A 90 -3.34 6.53 2.99
N GLY A 91 -2.97 6.26 1.75
CA GLY A 91 -1.73 6.74 1.13
C GLY A 91 -0.52 5.90 1.49
N ILE A 92 -0.15 5.82 2.75
CA ILE A 92 1.05 5.12 3.23
C ILE A 92 1.02 3.62 2.93
N SER A 93 -0.13 2.99 3.13
CA SER A 93 -0.24 1.54 2.93
C SER A 93 -0.11 1.11 1.47
N LEU A 94 -0.25 2.03 0.50
CA LEU A 94 0.07 1.72 -0.89
C LEU A 94 1.58 1.46 -1.08
N HIS A 95 2.44 2.21 -0.41
CA HIS A 95 3.89 1.96 -0.45
C HIS A 95 4.24 0.60 0.17
N GLN A 96 3.53 0.20 1.24
CA GLN A 96 3.72 -1.11 1.85
C GLN A 96 3.23 -2.23 0.93
N GLU A 97 2.11 -2.03 0.22
CA GLU A 97 1.64 -2.96 -0.80
C GLU A 97 2.66 -3.14 -1.93
N LEU A 98 3.25 -2.05 -2.45
CA LEU A 98 4.30 -2.13 -3.47
C LEU A 98 5.51 -2.95 -2.96
N LYS A 99 5.91 -2.74 -1.71
CA LYS A 99 6.96 -3.53 -1.06
C LYS A 99 6.59 -5.01 -0.94
N ALA A 100 5.35 -5.30 -0.54
CA ALA A 100 4.84 -6.67 -0.45
C ALA A 100 4.82 -7.38 -1.81
N LEU A 101 4.42 -6.67 -2.87
CA LEU A 101 4.45 -7.19 -4.24
C LEU A 101 5.88 -7.53 -4.70
N VAL A 102 6.87 -6.69 -4.37
CA VAL A 102 8.28 -6.99 -4.67
C VAL A 102 8.76 -8.19 -3.87
N LYS A 103 8.45 -8.29 -2.58
CA LYS A 103 8.74 -9.48 -1.77
C LYS A 103 8.08 -10.75 -2.33
N ALA A 104 6.90 -10.62 -2.93
CA ALA A 104 6.19 -11.73 -3.59
C ALA A 104 6.78 -12.10 -4.96
N GLY A 105 7.85 -11.44 -5.41
CA GLY A 105 8.62 -11.80 -6.60
C GLY A 105 8.38 -10.93 -7.84
N LEU A 106 7.68 -9.82 -7.73
CA LEU A 106 7.64 -8.81 -8.79
C LEU A 106 8.94 -8.00 -8.80
N SER A 107 9.38 -7.56 -9.99
CA SER A 107 10.41 -6.53 -10.04
C SER A 107 9.85 -5.19 -9.54
N PRO A 108 10.70 -4.25 -9.04
CA PRO A 108 10.23 -2.92 -8.65
C PRO A 108 9.46 -2.21 -9.76
N LEU A 109 9.89 -2.33 -11.01
CA LEU A 109 9.17 -1.77 -12.16
C LEU A 109 7.77 -2.37 -12.31
N GLN A 110 7.65 -3.69 -12.20
CA GLN A 110 6.35 -4.36 -12.27
C GLN A 110 5.43 -3.91 -11.13
N ALA A 111 5.94 -3.81 -9.91
CA ALA A 111 5.18 -3.31 -8.77
C ALA A 111 4.69 -1.87 -9.02
N LEU A 112 5.54 -0.94 -9.46
CA LEU A 112 5.16 0.43 -9.80
C LEU A 112 4.09 0.47 -10.91
N GLN A 113 4.20 -0.38 -11.91
CA GLN A 113 3.21 -0.46 -12.98
C GLN A 113 1.83 -0.87 -12.47
N THR A 114 1.73 -1.68 -11.41
CA THR A 114 0.44 -2.08 -10.82
C THR A 114 -0.34 -0.90 -10.26
N SER A 115 0.33 0.11 -9.70
CA SER A 115 -0.31 1.27 -9.09
C SER A 115 -0.69 2.36 -10.11
N ALA A 116 0.10 2.56 -11.16
CA ALA A 116 -0.09 3.66 -12.09
C ALA A 116 -0.61 3.19 -13.46
N LEU A 117 0.24 2.54 -14.24
CA LEU A 117 -0.05 2.18 -15.63
C LEU A 117 -1.23 1.20 -15.75
N ASN A 118 -1.23 0.15 -14.92
CA ASN A 118 -2.28 -0.86 -14.95
C ASN A 118 -3.61 -0.29 -14.43
N GLY A 119 -3.56 0.57 -13.42
CA GLY A 119 -4.73 1.29 -12.91
C GLY A 119 -5.36 2.17 -13.99
N ALA A 120 -4.55 2.96 -14.72
CA ALA A 120 -5.02 3.78 -15.83
C ALA A 120 -5.69 2.94 -16.92
N LYS A 121 -5.07 1.84 -17.31
CA LYS A 121 -5.63 0.91 -18.30
C LYS A 121 -6.94 0.28 -17.84
N PHE A 122 -7.01 -0.13 -16.59
CA PHE A 122 -8.23 -0.70 -16.01
C PHE A 122 -9.39 0.30 -16.03
N LEU A 123 -9.10 1.55 -15.67
CA LEU A 123 -10.08 2.66 -15.68
C LEU A 123 -10.34 3.22 -17.07
N LYS A 124 -9.73 2.67 -18.13
CA LYS A 124 -9.81 3.14 -19.51
C LYS A 124 -9.49 4.64 -19.64
N LYS A 125 -8.47 5.10 -18.91
CA LYS A 125 -7.94 6.46 -18.98
C LYS A 125 -6.70 6.50 -19.86
N GLU A 126 -6.71 7.36 -20.87
CA GLU A 126 -5.68 7.36 -21.93
C GLU A 126 -4.52 8.33 -21.63
N ASN A 127 -4.74 9.33 -20.77
CA ASN A 127 -3.80 10.43 -20.54
C ASN A 127 -3.24 10.49 -19.11
N ILE A 128 -3.21 9.35 -18.40
CA ILE A 128 -2.63 9.21 -17.06
C ILE A 128 -1.83 7.89 -16.94
N GLY A 129 -1.11 7.72 -15.84
CA GLY A 129 -0.42 6.47 -15.51
C GLY A 129 0.93 6.28 -16.20
N SER A 130 1.37 7.23 -17.00
CA SER A 130 2.70 7.23 -17.64
C SER A 130 3.19 8.67 -17.83
N ILE A 131 4.50 8.86 -17.90
CA ILE A 131 5.14 10.14 -18.22
C ILE A 131 5.30 10.21 -19.73
N LYS A 132 4.44 10.99 -20.40
CA LYS A 132 4.43 11.19 -21.85
C LYS A 132 3.93 12.59 -22.18
N GLU A 133 4.29 13.07 -23.36
CA GLU A 133 3.70 14.30 -23.90
C GLU A 133 2.16 14.20 -23.97
N ASN A 134 1.48 15.27 -23.68
CA ASN A 134 0.02 15.40 -23.64
C ASN A 134 -0.67 14.55 -22.54
N TYR A 135 0.08 13.97 -21.60
CA TYR A 135 -0.47 13.34 -20.41
C TYR A 135 -0.65 14.38 -19.29
N LYS A 136 -1.55 14.09 -18.36
CA LYS A 136 -1.71 14.92 -17.17
C LYS A 136 -0.43 14.92 -16.35
N ALA A 137 0.02 16.10 -15.99
CA ALA A 137 1.17 16.28 -15.13
C ALA A 137 0.81 16.00 -13.66
N ASP A 138 0.48 14.76 -13.35
CA ASP A 138 0.35 14.20 -12.02
C ASP A 138 1.62 13.38 -11.75
N LEU A 139 2.60 13.99 -11.06
CA LEU A 139 3.94 13.44 -10.92
C LEU A 139 4.36 13.40 -9.45
N VAL A 140 5.14 12.39 -9.10
CA VAL A 140 5.86 12.30 -7.83
C VAL A 140 7.35 12.28 -8.13
N ILE A 141 8.09 13.23 -7.56
CA ILE A 141 9.55 13.27 -7.65
C ILE A 141 10.10 12.68 -6.36
N LEU A 142 10.95 11.69 -6.49
CA LEU A 142 11.58 10.96 -5.39
C LEU A 142 13.02 11.41 -5.20
N ASN A 143 13.57 11.30 -3.99
CA ASN A 143 14.97 11.61 -3.71
C ASN A 143 15.93 10.49 -4.13
N ALA A 144 15.44 9.27 -4.36
CA ALA A 144 16.24 8.12 -4.77
C ALA A 144 15.48 7.22 -5.75
N ASN A 145 16.18 6.27 -6.35
CA ASN A 145 15.66 5.43 -7.42
C ASN A 145 14.83 4.26 -6.89
N PRO A 146 13.50 4.24 -7.09
CA PRO A 146 12.63 3.17 -6.61
C PRO A 146 12.82 1.85 -7.38
N LEU A 147 13.54 1.86 -8.51
CA LEU A 147 13.85 0.64 -9.26
C LEU A 147 14.99 -0.15 -8.61
N GLU A 148 15.84 0.51 -7.81
CA GLU A 148 16.89 -0.12 -7.03
C GLU A 148 16.37 -0.57 -5.66
N ASN A 149 15.52 0.26 -5.03
CA ASN A 149 14.89 -0.04 -3.76
C ASN A 149 13.46 0.50 -3.75
N ILE A 150 12.48 -0.38 -3.72
CA ILE A 150 11.06 0.01 -3.76
C ILE A 150 10.64 0.86 -2.54
N ASP A 151 11.33 0.77 -1.42
CA ASP A 151 11.07 1.60 -0.24
C ASP A 151 11.29 3.09 -0.51
N GLU A 152 12.07 3.45 -1.55
CA GLU A 152 12.30 4.85 -1.95
C GLU A 152 11.03 5.52 -2.50
N THR A 153 9.97 4.79 -2.79
CA THR A 153 8.66 5.38 -3.09
C THR A 153 8.11 6.26 -1.97
N LYS A 154 8.57 6.07 -0.74
CA LYS A 154 8.22 6.89 0.44
C LYS A 154 9.08 8.16 0.54
N ASN A 155 10.26 8.16 -0.09
CA ASN A 155 11.22 9.25 -0.03
C ASN A 155 10.85 10.35 -1.03
N ILE A 156 9.70 10.96 -0.81
CA ILE A 156 9.09 11.94 -1.71
C ILE A 156 9.78 13.30 -1.55
N ASN A 157 10.29 13.85 -2.64
CA ASN A 157 10.80 15.21 -2.72
C ASN A 157 9.66 16.19 -3.01
N LEU A 158 8.86 15.91 -4.04
CA LEU A 158 7.86 16.82 -4.54
C LEU A 158 6.67 16.07 -5.16
N VAL A 159 5.49 16.64 -4.99
CA VAL A 159 4.27 16.18 -5.66
C VAL A 159 3.76 17.27 -6.59
N ILE A 160 3.50 16.91 -7.84
CA ILE A 160 2.88 17.77 -8.84
C ILE A 160 1.50 17.19 -9.18
N LYS A 161 0.48 18.03 -9.13
CA LYS A 161 -0.90 17.66 -9.46
C LYS A 161 -1.47 18.63 -10.50
N ASN A 162 -1.91 18.10 -11.64
CA ASN A 162 -2.38 18.90 -12.78
C ASN A 162 -1.40 20.03 -13.16
N GLY A 163 -0.10 19.73 -13.17
CA GLY A 163 0.97 20.70 -13.47
C GLY A 163 1.27 21.71 -12.37
N LYS A 164 0.60 21.66 -11.23
CA LYS A 164 0.85 22.54 -10.08
C LYS A 164 1.66 21.82 -9.01
N VAL A 165 2.67 22.49 -8.51
CA VAL A 165 3.49 22.00 -7.40
C VAL A 165 2.69 22.11 -6.11
N PHE A 166 2.57 20.98 -5.40
CA PHE A 166 2.11 20.95 -4.01
C PHE A 166 3.32 21.16 -3.09
N LYS A 167 3.05 21.79 -1.95
CA LYS A 167 4.08 21.98 -0.91
C LYS A 167 4.68 20.62 -0.51
N SER A 168 6.00 20.58 -0.28
CA SER A 168 6.67 19.41 0.24
C SER A 168 6.16 19.04 1.64
N LEU A 169 6.33 17.77 2.05
CA LEU A 169 5.96 17.32 3.39
C LEU A 169 6.59 18.15 4.52
N GLU A 170 7.76 18.75 4.33
CA GLU A 170 8.36 19.69 5.28
C GLU A 170 7.49 20.92 5.53
N GLN A 171 6.78 21.39 4.53
CA GLN A 171 5.88 22.54 4.64
C GLN A 171 4.52 22.17 5.25
N LEU A 172 4.12 20.90 5.22
CA LEU A 172 2.92 20.41 5.93
C LEU A 172 3.18 20.25 7.43
N LYS A 173 4.42 19.96 7.85
CA LYS A 173 4.82 19.86 9.27
C LYS A 173 4.96 21.21 9.95
N THR A 174 5.03 22.31 9.22
CA THR A 174 5.21 23.68 9.74
C THR A 174 3.95 24.55 9.70
N THR A 175 2.82 23.99 9.29
CA THR A 175 1.54 24.71 9.38
C THR A 175 0.85 24.30 10.67
N PRO A 176 0.64 25.24 11.62
CA PRO A 176 0.00 25.00 12.90
C PRO A 176 -1.45 24.55 12.75
#